data_0b53c4b879098a75f706731788fa99af
#
_entry.id   0b53c4b879098a75f706731788fa99af
#
_cell.length_a   1.000
_cell.length_b   1.000
_cell.length_c   1.000
_cell.angle_alpha   90.00
_cell.angle_beta   90.00
_cell.angle_gamma   90.00
#
_symmetry.space_group_name_H-M   'P 1'
#
loop_
_entity.id
_entity.type
_entity.pdbx_description
1 polymer ?
#
loop_
_entity_poly.entity_id
_entity_poly.type
_entity_poly.pdbx_seq_one_letter_code
_entity_poly.pdbx_strand_id
1 'polypeptide(L)'
;MALTFVMPGALREFSGGRGEVRVGGAAHTAGEALALLWAECPGARDRVMNERGEVRTHINIFIDGENIRHGGGLAAPVGDGAEIIILPAVSGGQAPS
;
A
#
# COMPACT_ATOMS: atom_id res chain seq x y z
N MET A 1 17.81 -4.32 1.20
CA MET A 1 17.18 -3.55 0.14
C MET A 1 16.06 -2.71 0.71
N ALA A 2 15.65 -1.68 0.03
CA ALA A 2 14.61 -0.79 0.52
C ALA A 2 13.42 -0.81 -0.43
N LEU A 3 12.23 -0.79 0.14
CA LEU A 3 10.99 -0.64 -0.61
C LEU A 3 10.51 0.80 -0.45
N THR A 4 9.93 1.36 -1.49
CA THR A 4 9.39 2.71 -1.45
C THR A 4 7.88 2.63 -1.51
N PHE A 5 7.23 3.21 -0.50
CA PHE A 5 5.78 3.29 -0.45
C PHE A 5 5.34 4.72 -0.73
N VAL A 6 4.46 4.89 -1.71
CA VAL A 6 3.89 6.20 -2.02
C VAL A 6 2.55 6.28 -1.29
N MET A 7 2.43 7.28 -0.40
CA MET A 7 1.27 7.43 0.46
C MET A 7 0.33 8.49 -0.09
N PRO A 8 -0.97 8.21 -0.19
CA PRO A 8 -1.93 9.23 -0.59
C PRO A 8 -2.10 10.28 0.51
N GLY A 9 -2.64 11.43 0.14
CA GLY A 9 -2.81 12.52 1.10
C GLY A 9 -3.53 12.11 2.37
N ALA A 10 -4.55 11.28 2.24
CA ALA A 10 -5.35 10.85 3.38
C ALA A 10 -4.57 9.99 4.38
N LEU A 11 -3.47 9.37 3.94
CA LEU A 11 -2.66 8.51 4.80
C LEU A 11 -1.38 9.18 5.30
N ARG A 12 -1.07 10.39 4.84
CA ARG A 12 0.17 11.06 5.21
C ARG A 12 0.25 11.40 6.69
N GLU A 13 -0.88 11.55 7.35
CA GLU A 13 -0.88 11.81 8.79
C GLU A 13 -0.28 10.64 9.57
N PHE A 14 -0.33 9.43 9.01
CA PHE A 14 0.23 8.24 9.67
C PHE A 14 1.70 8.02 9.33
N SER A 15 2.24 8.79 8.40
CA SER A 15 3.64 8.70 8.00
C SER A 15 4.42 9.96 8.37
N GLY A 16 3.87 10.78 9.26
CA GLY A 16 4.51 12.04 9.66
C GLY A 16 4.48 13.09 8.56
N GLY A 17 3.48 13.05 7.69
CA GLY A 17 3.35 14.01 6.61
C GLY A 17 4.10 13.62 5.35
N ARG A 18 4.77 12.46 5.34
CA ARG A 18 5.58 12.05 4.20
C ARG A 18 4.73 11.47 3.08
N GLY A 19 4.96 11.92 1.84
CA GLY A 19 4.31 11.34 0.67
C GLY A 19 4.98 10.06 0.22
N GLU A 20 6.23 9.85 0.64
CA GLU A 20 7.00 8.65 0.37
C GLU A 20 7.58 8.12 1.66
N VAL A 21 7.50 6.81 1.84
CA VAL A 21 8.10 6.14 2.99
C VAL A 21 9.01 5.05 2.47
N ARG A 22 10.28 5.11 2.83
CA ARG A 22 11.26 4.08 2.46
C ARG A 22 11.45 3.17 3.64
N VAL A 23 11.26 1.88 3.40
CA VAL A 23 11.33 0.88 4.46
C VAL A 23 12.38 -0.15 4.08
N GLY A 24 13.36 -0.35 4.96
CA GLY A 24 14.36 -1.38 4.76
C GLY A 24 13.81 -2.74 5.10
N GLY A 25 14.33 -3.76 4.44
CA GLY A 25 13.93 -5.12 4.68
C GLY A 25 13.72 -5.88 3.40
N ALA A 26 13.42 -7.16 3.53
CA ALA A 26 13.17 -8.03 2.39
C ALA A 26 11.72 -8.49 2.41
N ALA A 27 11.11 -8.47 1.25
CA ALA A 27 9.74 -8.96 1.08
C ALA A 27 9.65 -9.65 -0.27
N HIS A 28 8.94 -10.75 -0.32
CA HIS A 28 8.71 -11.51 -1.55
C HIS A 28 7.30 -11.33 -2.07
N THR A 29 6.39 -10.89 -1.22
CA THR A 29 4.98 -10.72 -1.58
C THR A 29 4.49 -9.36 -1.12
N ALA A 30 3.38 -8.92 -1.71
CA ALA A 30 2.74 -7.67 -1.32
C ALA A 30 2.38 -7.67 0.16
N GLY A 31 1.89 -8.80 0.67
CA GLY A 31 1.53 -8.91 2.07
C GLY A 31 2.72 -8.71 2.99
N GLU A 32 3.86 -9.32 2.63
CA GLU A 32 5.09 -9.14 3.40
C GLU A 32 5.58 -7.70 3.35
N ALA A 33 5.51 -7.08 2.18
CA ALA A 33 5.92 -5.69 2.02
C ALA A 33 5.05 -4.76 2.87
N LEU A 34 3.74 -4.99 2.85
CA LEU A 34 2.84 -4.18 3.66
C LEU A 34 3.09 -4.36 5.15
N ALA A 35 3.46 -5.57 5.57
CA ALA A 35 3.78 -5.81 6.97
C ALA A 35 4.96 -4.95 7.43
N LEU A 36 5.95 -4.75 6.55
CA LEU A 36 7.06 -3.87 6.84
C LEU A 36 6.58 -2.41 6.99
N LEU A 37 5.66 -2.00 6.15
CA LEU A 37 5.11 -0.65 6.24
C LEU A 37 4.33 -0.47 7.55
N TRP A 38 3.56 -1.48 7.96
CA TRP A 38 2.78 -1.37 9.20
C TRP A 38 3.67 -1.27 10.44
N ALA A 39 4.87 -1.85 10.38
CA ALA A 39 5.83 -1.69 11.47
C ALA A 39 6.30 -0.25 11.56
N GLU A 40 6.38 0.44 10.43
CA GLU A 40 6.83 1.83 10.36
C GLU A 40 5.69 2.81 10.61
N CYS A 41 4.51 2.50 10.11
CA CYS A 41 3.34 3.37 10.18
C CYS A 41 2.13 2.56 10.65
N PRO A 42 2.08 2.15 11.92
CA PRO A 42 1.02 1.24 12.38
C PRO A 42 -0.39 1.80 12.25
N GLY A 43 -0.55 3.11 12.36
CA GLY A 43 -1.87 3.72 12.23
C GLY A 43 -2.45 3.63 10.82
N ALA A 44 -1.60 3.44 9.81
CA ALA A 44 -2.07 3.36 8.43
C ALA A 44 -2.74 2.02 8.13
N ARG A 45 -2.42 0.99 8.89
CA ARG A 45 -2.93 -0.36 8.59
C ARG A 45 -4.45 -0.40 8.55
N ASP A 46 -5.11 0.18 9.55
CA ASP A 46 -6.56 0.10 9.65
C ASP A 46 -7.28 0.89 8.56
N ARG A 47 -6.55 1.81 7.90
CA ARG A 47 -7.11 2.57 6.79
C ARG A 47 -7.05 1.79 5.48
N VAL A 48 -6.08 0.89 5.37
CA VAL A 48 -5.83 0.12 4.15
C VAL A 48 -6.40 -1.28 4.25
N MET A 49 -6.31 -1.89 5.42
CA MET A 49 -6.72 -3.28 5.65
C MET A 49 -7.95 -3.33 6.53
N ASN A 50 -8.76 -4.34 6.32
CA ASN A 50 -9.89 -4.59 7.21
C ASN A 50 -9.44 -5.54 8.33
N GLU A 51 -10.36 -5.86 9.24
CA GLU A 51 -10.04 -6.70 10.39
C GLU A 51 -9.79 -8.17 10.03
N ARG A 52 -10.11 -8.56 8.79
CA ARG A 52 -9.82 -9.89 8.29
C ARG A 52 -8.43 -10.00 7.67
N GLY A 53 -7.69 -8.88 7.63
CA GLY A 53 -6.39 -8.86 6.97
C GLY A 53 -6.46 -8.73 5.47
N GLU A 54 -7.59 -8.27 4.95
CA GLU A 54 -7.77 -8.05 3.52
C GLU A 54 -7.67 -6.57 3.21
N VAL A 55 -7.21 -6.26 1.98
CA VAL A 55 -7.20 -4.88 1.52
C VAL A 55 -8.64 -4.42 1.31
N ARG A 56 -8.97 -3.25 1.86
CA ARG A 56 -10.32 -2.70 1.72
C ARG A 56 -10.68 -2.50 0.26
N THR A 57 -11.95 -2.70 -0.08
CA THR A 57 -12.40 -2.67 -1.47
C THR A 57 -12.17 -1.34 -2.17
N HIS A 58 -12.13 -0.24 -1.40
CA HIS A 58 -11.92 1.09 -1.97
C HIS A 58 -10.44 1.49 -2.01
N ILE A 59 -9.54 0.56 -1.71
CA ILE A 59 -8.11 0.81 -1.74
C ILE A 59 -7.50 0.01 -2.88
N ASN A 60 -6.66 0.67 -3.67
CA ASN A 60 -5.88 0.00 -4.72
C ASN A 60 -4.41 0.08 -4.35
N ILE A 61 -3.70 -1.01 -4.58
CA ILE A 61 -2.26 -1.08 -4.32
C ILE A 61 -1.59 -1.49 -5.61
N PHE A 62 -0.61 -0.71 -6.03
CA PHE A 62 0.15 -0.97 -7.26
C PHE A 62 1.59 -1.27 -6.89
N ILE A 63 2.14 -2.33 -7.47
CA ILE A 63 3.55 -2.68 -7.33
C ILE A 63 4.18 -2.47 -8.69
N ASP A 64 5.10 -1.53 -8.79
CA ASP A 64 5.77 -1.15 -10.03
C ASP A 64 4.77 -0.91 -11.17
N GLY A 65 3.66 -0.27 -10.83
CA GLY A 65 2.63 0.11 -11.79
C GLY A 65 1.54 -0.91 -12.03
N GLU A 66 1.63 -2.08 -11.40
CA GLU A 66 0.64 -3.14 -11.61
C GLU A 66 -0.25 -3.30 -10.39
N ASN A 67 -1.56 -3.25 -10.61
CA ASN A 67 -2.53 -3.42 -9.53
C ASN A 67 -2.50 -4.86 -9.01
N ILE A 68 -2.31 -5.03 -7.71
CA ILE A 68 -2.19 -6.38 -7.13
C ILE A 68 -3.45 -7.22 -7.27
N ARG A 69 -4.62 -6.59 -7.45
CA ARG A 69 -5.87 -7.35 -7.65
C ARG A 69 -5.83 -8.19 -8.91
N HIS A 70 -4.98 -7.80 -9.87
CA HIS A 70 -4.83 -8.51 -11.12
C HIS A 70 -3.59 -9.42 -11.12
N GLY A 71 -2.79 -9.37 -10.06
CA GLY A 71 -1.54 -10.09 -9.98
C GLY A 71 -1.39 -11.01 -8.78
N GLY A 72 -2.48 -11.42 -8.16
CA GLY A 72 -2.41 -12.35 -7.04
C GLY A 72 -2.75 -11.76 -5.69
N GLY A 73 -3.18 -10.51 -5.64
CA GLY A 73 -3.53 -9.87 -4.37
C GLY A 73 -2.33 -9.77 -3.43
N LEU A 74 -2.51 -10.15 -2.18
CA LEU A 74 -1.43 -10.09 -1.21
C LEU A 74 -0.30 -11.08 -1.48
N ALA A 75 -0.54 -12.07 -2.34
CA ALA A 75 0.48 -13.01 -2.78
C ALA A 75 1.25 -12.52 -4.01
N ALA A 76 0.91 -11.35 -4.53
CA ALA A 76 1.60 -10.79 -5.70
C ALA A 76 3.09 -10.62 -5.40
N PRO A 77 3.96 -10.98 -6.35
CA PRO A 77 5.40 -10.93 -6.11
C PRO A 77 5.92 -9.49 -6.02
N VAL A 78 6.92 -9.31 -5.16
CA VAL A 78 7.58 -8.03 -4.97
C VAL A 78 9.08 -8.23 -5.17
N GLY A 79 9.68 -7.43 -6.05
CA GLY A 79 11.11 -7.48 -6.28
C GLY A 79 11.86 -6.48 -5.40
N ASP A 80 13.17 -6.60 -5.42
CA ASP A 80 14.04 -5.67 -4.69
C ASP A 80 13.86 -4.26 -5.25
N GLY A 81 13.77 -3.30 -4.34
CA GLY A 81 13.64 -1.90 -4.74
C GLY A 81 12.30 -1.52 -5.33
N ALA A 82 11.28 -2.35 -5.15
CA ALA A 82 9.97 -2.10 -5.73
C ALA A 82 9.35 -0.81 -5.21
N GLU A 83 8.56 -0.18 -6.05
CA GLU A 83 7.74 0.97 -5.65
C GLU A 83 6.32 0.50 -5.46
N ILE A 84 5.77 0.78 -4.28
CA ILE A 84 4.42 0.37 -3.93
C ILE A 84 3.59 1.62 -3.71
N ILE A 85 2.54 1.77 -4.52
CA ILE A 85 1.66 2.93 -4.44
C ILE A 85 0.33 2.50 -3.85
N ILE A 86 -0.09 3.20 -2.81
CA ILE A 86 -1.39 2.94 -2.17
C ILE A 86 -2.30 4.10 -2.54
N LEU A 87 -3.40 3.80 -3.23
CA LEU A 87 -4.34 4.81 -3.68
C LEU A 87 -5.76 4.46 -3.27
N PRO A 88 -6.51 5.39 -2.70
CA PRO A 88 -7.94 5.17 -2.52
C PRO A 88 -8.63 5.17 -3.87
N ALA A 89 -9.56 4.27 -4.06
CA ALA A 89 -10.36 4.28 -5.27
C ALA A 89 -11.27 5.51 -5.23
N VAL A 90 -11.22 6.29 -6.30
CA VAL A 90 -12.16 7.38 -6.44
C VAL A 90 -13.43 6.75 -6.97
N SER A 91 -14.42 6.62 -6.15
CA SER A 91 -15.69 6.07 -6.60
C SER A 91 -16.34 7.11 -7.46
N GLY A 92 -16.63 6.69 -8.58
CA GLY A 92 -17.22 7.47 -9.55
C GLY A 92 -17.63 8.85 -9.24
N GLY A 93 -17.14 8.76 -8.78
CA GLY A 93 -17.23 9.40 -8.66
C GLY A 93 -17.61 10.11 -8.47
N GLN A 94 -17.61 9.84 -8.14
CA GLN A 94 -17.68 10.13 -7.85
C GLN A 94 -17.55 10.97 -8.23
N ALA A 95 -17.65 11.12 -8.56
CA ALA A 95 -17.49 11.76 -8.93
C ALA A 95 -17.92 12.40 -9.41
N PRO A 96 -18.02 12.78 -9.52
CA PRO A 96 -18.23 13.27 -9.80
C PRO A 96 -18.64 13.56 -10.05
N SER A 97 -18.86 13.47 -9.92
CA SER A 97 -18.96 13.58 -9.94
C SER A 97 -19.14 13.76 -10.14
#